data_855b945a3b16a642b22134137ef778ac
#
_entry.id   855b945a3b16a642b22134137ef778ac
#
_cell.length_a   1.000
_cell.length_b   1.000
_cell.length_c   1.000
_cell.angle_alpha   90.00
_cell.angle_beta   90.00
_cell.angle_gamma   90.00
#
_symmetry.space_group_name_H-M   'P 1'
#
loop_
_entity.id
_entity.type
_entity.pdbx_description
1 polymer ?
#
loop_
_entity_poly.entity_id
_entity_poly.type
_entity_poly.pdbx_seq_one_letter_code
_entity_poly.pdbx_strand_id
1 'polypeptide(L)'
;MKAEEEKQRGSQPGHPETGMNQDEMTYVGYRQVPAGKKEKIVQQHFTAIARRYDLMNSILSLGLHRLWKRIAVKTLKLKEGDRIIDVCGGTGDLTLLASRTIGHAGRVIVYDLNRAMLEAGRPKAVRAPFGETISWVQGDAENLSCADQSFDAAMVGFGVRNLTHLEKGLREMHRVLKPGGKLMCLEFSKPPASWFRLLYDLYSYTIMPLAGRLCTGSLEAYTYLFESIRTFPSPEALASLLEEIGFSQVTHHKLTQGIAVIHLGVKG
;
A
#
# COMPACT_ATOMS: atom_id res chain seq x y z
N MET A 1 -66.79 15.13 7.28
CA MET A 1 -65.81 15.91 6.54
C MET A 1 -64.58 16.12 7.45
N LYS A 2 -63.77 15.12 7.59
CA LYS A 2 -62.43 15.16 8.27
C LYS A 2 -61.89 13.73 8.18
N ALA A 3 -61.36 13.32 7.05
CA ALA A 3 -60.64 12.07 6.86
C ALA A 3 -60.15 11.95 5.40
N GLU A 4 -59.25 12.81 4.93
CA GLU A 4 -58.61 12.67 3.63
C GLU A 4 -57.39 13.59 3.45
N GLU A 5 -56.55 13.72 4.50
CA GLU A 5 -55.27 14.49 4.38
C GLU A 5 -54.11 13.82 5.12
N GLU A 6 -53.87 12.54 4.85
CA GLU A 6 -52.70 11.87 5.43
C GLU A 6 -52.19 10.76 4.49
N LYS A 7 -51.80 11.11 3.26
CA LYS A 7 -51.09 10.18 2.36
C LYS A 7 -50.28 10.93 1.30
N GLN A 8 -49.27 11.64 1.69
CA GLN A 8 -48.17 12.03 0.76
C GLN A 8 -46.94 12.45 1.57
N ARG A 9 -46.32 11.56 2.31
CA ARG A 9 -44.89 11.71 2.67
C ARG A 9 -44.12 10.84 1.70
N GLY A 10 -43.46 11.54 0.76
CA GLY A 10 -42.62 10.95 -0.27
C GLY A 10 -41.48 10.14 0.34
N SER A 11 -41.34 8.93 -0.14
CA SER A 11 -40.18 8.09 -0.02
C SER A 11 -39.00 8.80 -0.67
N GLN A 12 -38.02 9.22 0.13
CA GLN A 12 -36.71 9.62 -0.38
C GLN A 12 -36.07 8.40 -1.04
N PRO A 13 -35.46 8.52 -2.24
CA PRO A 13 -34.70 7.45 -2.83
C PRO A 13 -33.49 7.18 -1.95
N GLY A 14 -33.41 5.98 -1.38
CA GLY A 14 -32.26 5.48 -0.67
C GLY A 14 -31.02 5.57 -1.57
N HIS A 15 -29.94 6.13 -1.05
CA HIS A 15 -28.62 6.00 -1.67
C HIS A 15 -28.35 4.51 -1.90
N PRO A 16 -27.85 4.12 -3.09
CA PRO A 16 -27.42 2.75 -3.29
C PRO A 16 -26.25 2.51 -2.35
N GLU A 17 -26.46 1.68 -1.32
CA GLU A 17 -25.36 1.03 -0.63
C GLU A 17 -24.59 0.27 -1.71
N THR A 18 -23.37 0.69 -1.97
CA THR A 18 -22.39 -0.05 -2.77
C THR A 18 -22.04 -1.31 -1.98
N GLY A 19 -22.95 -2.28 -2.04
CA GLY A 19 -22.75 -3.60 -1.46
C GLY A 19 -21.54 -4.24 -2.14
N MET A 20 -20.43 -4.37 -1.39
CA MET A 20 -19.40 -5.32 -1.76
C MET A 20 -20.08 -6.66 -1.95
N ASN A 21 -19.93 -7.24 -3.14
CA ASN A 21 -20.44 -8.57 -3.43
C ASN A 21 -19.66 -9.55 -2.51
N GLN A 22 -20.28 -9.95 -1.39
CA GLN A 22 -19.63 -10.76 -0.34
C GLN A 22 -19.26 -12.17 -0.85
N ASP A 23 -19.75 -12.55 -2.02
CA ASP A 23 -19.50 -13.83 -2.68
C ASP A 23 -18.30 -13.78 -3.64
N GLU A 24 -17.70 -12.61 -3.88
CA GLU A 24 -16.51 -12.52 -4.72
C GLU A 24 -15.31 -13.17 -4.02
N MET A 25 -14.69 -14.15 -4.68
CA MET A 25 -13.56 -14.92 -4.14
C MET A 25 -12.24 -14.25 -4.49
N THR A 26 -11.34 -14.17 -3.52
CA THR A 26 -9.97 -13.65 -3.67
C THR A 26 -8.97 -14.60 -2.99
N TYR A 27 -7.70 -14.22 -2.99
CA TYR A 27 -6.62 -15.03 -2.40
C TYR A 27 -5.97 -14.37 -1.19
N VAL A 28 -5.76 -15.16 -0.14
CA VAL A 28 -4.87 -14.87 0.99
C VAL A 28 -3.72 -15.86 0.90
N GLY A 29 -2.59 -15.43 0.34
CA GLY A 29 -1.54 -16.34 -0.09
C GLY A 29 -2.05 -17.32 -1.14
N TYR A 30 -1.95 -18.63 -0.87
CA TYR A 30 -2.47 -19.68 -1.75
C TYR A 30 -3.93 -20.09 -1.45
N ARG A 31 -4.51 -19.59 -0.37
CA ARG A 31 -5.88 -19.95 0.03
C ARG A 31 -6.90 -19.02 -0.60
N GLN A 32 -7.93 -19.62 -1.20
CA GLN A 32 -9.08 -18.89 -1.71
C GLN A 32 -10.04 -18.56 -0.56
N VAL A 33 -10.44 -17.30 -0.44
CA VAL A 33 -11.34 -16.79 0.60
C VAL A 33 -12.32 -15.77 0.02
N PRO A 34 -13.48 -15.57 0.65
CA PRO A 34 -14.36 -14.44 0.30
C PRO A 34 -13.62 -13.09 0.46
N ALA A 35 -13.88 -12.14 -0.43
CA ALA A 35 -13.22 -10.83 -0.47
C ALA A 35 -13.25 -10.11 0.89
N GLY A 36 -14.41 -10.02 1.53
CA GLY A 36 -14.56 -9.40 2.85
C GLY A 36 -13.83 -10.12 3.99
N LYS A 37 -13.40 -11.37 3.78
CA LYS A 37 -12.58 -12.12 4.74
C LYS A 37 -11.09 -11.83 4.59
N LYS A 38 -10.61 -11.56 3.35
CA LYS A 38 -9.20 -11.21 3.09
C LYS A 38 -8.78 -9.99 3.90
N GLU A 39 -9.53 -8.92 3.82
CA GLU A 39 -9.24 -7.67 4.54
C GLU A 39 -9.05 -7.92 6.04
N LYS A 40 -10.00 -8.64 6.67
CA LYS A 40 -9.92 -8.96 8.11
C LYS A 40 -8.68 -9.75 8.49
N ILE A 41 -8.31 -10.76 7.69
CA ILE A 41 -7.12 -11.59 7.91
C ILE A 41 -5.86 -10.73 7.80
N VAL A 42 -5.74 -9.93 6.75
CA VAL A 42 -4.59 -9.03 6.52
C VAL A 42 -4.48 -8.02 7.66
N GLN A 43 -5.57 -7.41 8.07
CA GLN A 43 -5.62 -6.49 9.21
C GLN A 43 -5.12 -7.14 10.51
N GLN A 44 -5.57 -8.36 10.81
CA GLN A 44 -5.12 -9.11 11.99
C GLN A 44 -3.61 -9.36 11.96
N HIS A 45 -3.06 -9.78 10.80
CA HIS A 45 -1.62 -10.00 10.65
C HIS A 45 -0.82 -8.71 10.93
N PHE A 46 -1.19 -7.59 10.33
CA PHE A 46 -0.48 -6.32 10.53
C PHE A 46 -0.64 -5.78 11.95
N THR A 47 -1.81 -5.91 12.56
CA THR A 47 -2.04 -5.50 13.95
C THR A 47 -1.13 -6.28 14.91
N ALA A 48 -1.00 -7.60 14.71
CA ALA A 48 -0.16 -8.45 15.56
C ALA A 48 1.33 -8.07 15.52
N ILE A 49 1.83 -7.58 14.37
CA ILE A 49 3.25 -7.26 14.19
C ILE A 49 3.57 -5.77 14.26
N ALA A 50 2.58 -4.87 14.37
CA ALA A 50 2.73 -3.43 14.19
C ALA A 50 3.89 -2.82 15.00
N ARG A 51 4.02 -3.16 16.28
CA ARG A 51 5.07 -2.64 17.17
C ARG A 51 6.49 -3.10 16.80
N ARG A 52 6.63 -4.21 16.10
CA ARG A 52 7.91 -4.82 15.72
C ARG A 52 8.13 -4.80 14.22
N TYR A 53 7.21 -4.21 13.47
CA TYR A 53 7.20 -4.21 11.99
C TYR A 53 8.51 -3.70 11.39
N ASP A 54 8.99 -2.54 11.82
CA ASP A 54 10.22 -1.94 11.29
C ASP A 54 11.47 -2.75 11.63
N LEU A 55 11.51 -3.33 12.84
CA LEU A 55 12.59 -4.22 13.26
C LEU A 55 12.62 -5.47 12.39
N MET A 56 11.46 -6.08 12.18
CA MET A 56 11.35 -7.29 11.36
C MET A 56 11.73 -7.03 9.91
N ASN A 57 11.26 -5.94 9.31
CA ASN A 57 11.69 -5.55 7.98
C ASN A 57 13.22 -5.39 7.90
N SER A 58 13.83 -4.82 8.94
CA SER A 58 15.29 -4.67 9.00
C SER A 58 16.01 -6.01 9.07
N ILE A 59 15.54 -6.95 9.89
CA ILE A 59 16.12 -8.28 10.02
C ILE A 59 15.94 -9.08 8.73
N LEU A 60 14.70 -9.19 8.24
CA LEU A 60 14.35 -10.00 7.07
C LEU A 60 14.92 -9.48 5.75
N SER A 61 15.19 -8.20 5.64
CA SER A 61 15.83 -7.64 4.44
C SER A 61 17.32 -7.36 4.63
N LEU A 62 17.92 -7.73 5.77
CA LEU A 62 19.28 -7.34 6.15
C LEU A 62 19.50 -5.82 6.00
N GLY A 63 18.44 -5.02 6.30
CA GLY A 63 18.42 -3.57 6.15
C GLY A 63 18.24 -3.04 4.71
N LEU A 64 18.23 -3.90 3.70
CA LEU A 64 18.07 -3.51 2.28
C LEU A 64 16.79 -2.73 2.00
N HIS A 65 15.69 -3.00 2.74
CA HIS A 65 14.45 -2.25 2.57
C HIS A 65 14.63 -0.74 2.73
N ARG A 66 15.57 -0.30 3.59
CA ARG A 66 15.85 1.13 3.79
C ARG A 66 16.48 1.76 2.55
N LEU A 67 17.38 1.01 1.89
CA LEU A 67 17.99 1.45 0.63
C LEU A 67 16.93 1.51 -0.48
N TRP A 68 16.10 0.46 -0.62
CA TRP A 68 15.02 0.42 -1.61
C TRP A 68 14.05 1.59 -1.45
N LYS A 69 13.61 1.87 -0.22
CA LYS A 69 12.72 3.00 0.08
C LYS A 69 13.35 4.36 -0.29
N ARG A 70 14.65 4.55 0.01
CA ARG A 70 15.37 5.79 -0.38
C ARG A 70 15.45 5.94 -1.90
N ILE A 71 15.79 4.87 -2.62
CA ILE A 71 15.83 4.89 -4.08
C ILE A 71 14.43 5.20 -4.62
N ALA A 72 13.40 4.52 -4.13
CA ALA A 72 12.03 4.68 -4.58
C ALA A 72 11.53 6.13 -4.42
N VAL A 73 11.71 6.75 -3.25
CA VAL A 73 11.30 8.15 -3.05
C VAL A 73 12.11 9.09 -3.96
N LYS A 74 13.41 8.83 -4.16
CA LYS A 74 14.24 9.65 -5.06
C LYS A 74 13.75 9.62 -6.51
N THR A 75 13.19 8.50 -6.98
CA THR A 75 12.68 8.39 -8.37
C THR A 75 11.48 9.28 -8.65
N LEU A 76 10.69 9.64 -7.63
CA LEU A 76 9.57 10.57 -7.77
C LEU A 76 10.00 11.98 -8.17
N LYS A 77 11.28 12.35 -7.88
CA LYS A 77 11.80 13.72 -8.12
C LYS A 77 10.86 14.77 -7.52
N LEU A 78 10.51 14.56 -6.25
CA LEU A 78 9.65 15.46 -5.48
C LEU A 78 10.25 16.86 -5.41
N LYS A 79 9.39 17.86 -5.25
CA LYS A 79 9.75 19.27 -5.12
C LYS A 79 9.31 19.80 -3.75
N GLU A 80 9.93 20.90 -3.34
CA GLU A 80 9.45 21.64 -2.18
C GLU A 80 8.01 22.10 -2.42
N GLY A 81 7.16 21.94 -1.40
CA GLY A 81 5.74 22.30 -1.47
C GLY A 81 4.81 21.23 -2.05
N ASP A 82 5.33 20.11 -2.58
CA ASP A 82 4.49 19.03 -3.12
C ASP A 82 3.52 18.47 -2.06
N ARG A 83 2.32 18.11 -2.51
CA ARG A 83 1.31 17.39 -1.73
C ARG A 83 1.35 15.92 -2.11
N ILE A 84 1.58 15.07 -1.11
CA ILE A 84 1.84 13.65 -1.32
C ILE A 84 0.84 12.81 -0.53
N ILE A 85 0.43 11.67 -1.09
CA ILE A 85 -0.26 10.61 -0.38
C ILE A 85 0.59 9.33 -0.36
N ASP A 86 0.81 8.77 0.84
CA ASP A 86 1.48 7.49 1.08
C ASP A 86 0.39 6.45 1.38
N VAL A 87 -0.03 5.73 0.34
CA VAL A 87 -1.13 4.75 0.41
C VAL A 87 -0.61 3.43 0.93
N CYS A 88 -1.35 2.80 1.86
CA CYS A 88 -0.86 1.68 2.67
C CYS A 88 0.46 2.06 3.38
N GLY A 89 0.55 3.30 3.86
CA GLY A 89 1.77 3.90 4.36
C GLY A 89 2.28 3.30 5.68
N GLY A 90 1.42 2.56 6.40
CA GLY A 90 1.77 1.81 7.59
C GLY A 90 2.43 2.68 8.67
N THR A 91 3.68 2.37 9.00
CA THR A 91 4.48 3.12 9.98
C THR A 91 5.15 4.37 9.43
N GLY A 92 4.87 4.76 8.16
CA GLY A 92 5.27 6.03 7.55
C GLY A 92 6.74 6.13 7.12
N ASP A 93 7.43 5.04 6.86
CA ASP A 93 8.85 5.10 6.47
C ASP A 93 9.10 5.85 5.15
N LEU A 94 8.25 5.67 4.12
CA LEU A 94 8.33 6.44 2.87
C LEU A 94 7.98 7.89 3.11
N THR A 95 6.95 8.14 3.90
CA THR A 95 6.51 9.47 4.32
C THR A 95 7.64 10.28 4.97
N LEU A 96 8.39 9.65 5.91
CA LEU A 96 9.52 10.30 6.58
C LEU A 96 10.67 10.64 5.62
N LEU A 97 10.82 9.90 4.54
CA LEU A 97 11.78 10.21 3.49
C LEU A 97 11.28 11.34 2.59
N ALA A 98 9.99 11.32 2.21
CA ALA A 98 9.36 12.31 1.36
C ALA A 98 9.29 13.69 2.05
N SER A 99 8.94 13.73 3.36
CA SER A 99 8.81 14.98 4.12
C SER A 99 10.09 15.83 4.11
N ARG A 100 11.26 15.17 4.10
CA ARG A 100 12.56 15.85 4.02
C ARG A 100 12.79 16.58 2.69
N THR A 101 12.15 16.12 1.63
CA THR A 101 12.31 16.70 0.28
C THR A 101 11.32 17.83 0.04
N ILE A 102 10.07 17.68 0.54
CA ILE A 102 9.03 18.69 0.30
C ILE A 102 9.10 19.86 1.28
N GLY A 103 9.85 19.74 2.37
CA GLY A 103 10.06 20.82 3.34
C GLY A 103 8.78 21.24 4.08
N HIS A 104 8.82 22.44 4.70
CA HIS A 104 7.71 22.98 5.49
C HIS A 104 6.49 23.36 4.65
N ALA A 105 6.68 23.73 3.38
CA ALA A 105 5.61 24.14 2.48
C ALA A 105 4.76 22.96 1.96
N GLY A 106 5.33 21.74 1.95
CA GLY A 106 4.67 20.52 1.49
C GLY A 106 3.76 19.88 2.53
N ARG A 107 3.02 18.86 2.11
CA ARG A 107 2.18 18.03 2.99
C ARG A 107 2.23 16.58 2.55
N VAL A 108 2.32 15.65 3.51
CA VAL A 108 2.22 14.21 3.26
C VAL A 108 1.08 13.63 4.09
N ILE A 109 0.22 12.85 3.47
CA ILE A 109 -0.80 12.07 4.16
C ILE A 109 -0.34 10.61 4.18
N VAL A 110 -0.15 10.04 5.38
CA VAL A 110 -0.07 8.59 5.57
C VAL A 110 -1.49 8.06 5.62
N TYR A 111 -1.85 7.25 4.64
CA TYR A 111 -3.18 6.67 4.51
C TYR A 111 -3.09 5.15 4.64
N ASP A 112 -3.67 4.59 5.68
CA ASP A 112 -3.61 3.13 5.94
C ASP A 112 -4.88 2.64 6.60
N LEU A 113 -5.30 1.43 6.26
CA LEU A 113 -6.47 0.82 6.84
C LEU A 113 -6.22 0.37 8.29
N ASN A 114 -4.97 0.03 8.63
CA ASN A 114 -4.61 -0.53 9.92
C ASN A 114 -4.21 0.56 10.94
N ARG A 115 -5.10 0.81 11.90
CA ARG A 115 -4.90 1.80 12.96
C ARG A 115 -3.64 1.54 13.79
N ALA A 116 -3.34 0.28 14.13
CA ALA A 116 -2.17 -0.06 14.94
C ALA A 116 -0.86 0.29 14.24
N MET A 117 -0.82 0.16 12.91
CA MET A 117 0.32 0.57 12.09
C MET A 117 0.52 2.10 12.12
N LEU A 118 -0.56 2.87 11.96
CA LEU A 118 -0.51 4.33 12.06
C LEU A 118 -0.05 4.78 13.44
N GLU A 119 -0.58 4.19 14.51
CA GLU A 119 -0.20 4.50 15.90
C GLU A 119 1.27 4.18 16.18
N ALA A 120 1.80 3.09 15.63
CA ALA A 120 3.23 2.75 15.74
C ALA A 120 4.13 3.73 14.98
N GLY A 121 3.64 4.35 13.90
CA GLY A 121 4.38 5.31 13.09
C GLY A 121 4.43 6.73 13.67
N ARG A 122 3.35 7.20 14.30
CA ARG A 122 3.23 8.59 14.83
C ARG A 122 4.43 9.07 15.66
N PRO A 123 4.97 8.29 16.61
CA PRO A 123 6.12 8.73 17.42
C PRO A 123 7.39 8.97 16.60
N LYS A 124 7.53 8.35 15.43
CA LYS A 124 8.66 8.57 14.52
C LYS A 124 8.57 9.95 13.87
N ALA A 125 7.36 10.36 13.46
CA ALA A 125 7.12 11.67 12.86
C ALA A 125 7.40 12.81 13.85
N VAL A 126 6.98 12.67 15.11
CA VAL A 126 7.25 13.69 16.16
C VAL A 126 8.75 13.98 16.32
N ARG A 127 9.60 12.99 16.09
CA ARG A 127 11.06 13.10 16.21
C ARG A 127 11.77 13.43 14.91
N ALA A 128 11.03 13.45 13.80
CA ALA A 128 11.61 13.64 12.48
C ALA A 128 11.63 15.12 12.08
N PRO A 129 12.62 15.57 11.29
CA PRO A 129 12.51 16.86 10.60
C PRO A 129 11.26 16.90 9.74
N PHE A 130 10.54 18.04 9.77
CA PHE A 130 9.29 18.26 9.02
C PHE A 130 8.15 17.30 9.40
N GLY A 131 8.16 16.74 10.61
CA GLY A 131 7.11 15.85 11.10
C GLY A 131 5.73 16.51 11.20
N GLU A 132 5.69 17.84 11.38
CA GLU A 132 4.48 18.66 11.38
C GLU A 132 3.78 18.71 10.02
N THR A 133 4.46 18.37 8.93
CA THR A 133 3.87 18.29 7.59
C THR A 133 3.14 16.97 7.33
N ILE A 134 3.21 16.03 8.27
CA ILE A 134 2.67 14.67 8.13
C ILE A 134 1.31 14.56 8.81
N SER A 135 0.31 14.15 8.05
CA SER A 135 -1.02 13.81 8.55
C SER A 135 -1.25 12.30 8.48
N TRP A 136 -2.03 11.77 9.42
CA TRP A 136 -2.30 10.32 9.55
C TRP A 136 -3.79 10.08 9.43
N VAL A 137 -4.19 9.35 8.39
CA VAL A 137 -5.59 9.06 8.06
C VAL A 137 -5.80 7.56 8.03
N GLN A 138 -6.80 7.09 8.76
CA GLN A 138 -7.25 5.71 8.67
C GLN A 138 -8.31 5.61 7.57
N GLY A 139 -8.11 4.73 6.60
CA GLY A 139 -9.07 4.50 5.51
C GLY A 139 -8.64 3.43 4.55
N ASP A 140 -9.56 3.07 3.67
CA ASP A 140 -9.41 2.03 2.67
C ASP A 140 -8.76 2.58 1.39
N ALA A 141 -7.66 1.95 0.95
CA ALA A 141 -6.95 2.29 -0.29
C ALA A 141 -7.77 2.03 -1.56
N GLU A 142 -8.78 1.18 -1.46
CA GLU A 142 -9.71 0.88 -2.56
C GLU A 142 -10.88 1.88 -2.65
N ASN A 143 -10.95 2.83 -1.68
CA ASN A 143 -11.95 3.90 -1.65
C ASN A 143 -11.38 5.11 -0.88
N LEU A 144 -10.43 5.83 -1.50
CA LEU A 144 -9.74 6.94 -0.87
C LEU A 144 -10.69 8.12 -0.60
N SER A 145 -10.84 8.50 0.68
CA SER A 145 -11.61 9.67 1.10
C SER A 145 -10.87 11.00 0.82
N CYS A 146 -10.34 11.11 -0.39
CA CYS A 146 -9.62 12.27 -0.88
C CYS A 146 -10.28 12.76 -2.18
N ALA A 147 -10.30 14.07 -2.39
CA ALA A 147 -10.83 14.66 -3.61
C ALA A 147 -9.95 14.28 -4.83
N ASP A 148 -10.57 14.29 -6.01
CA ASP A 148 -9.87 14.11 -7.27
C ASP A 148 -8.76 15.16 -7.43
N GLN A 149 -7.70 14.78 -8.13
CA GLN A 149 -6.63 15.70 -8.53
C GLN A 149 -6.07 16.56 -7.38
N SER A 150 -5.88 15.94 -6.20
CA SER A 150 -5.45 16.64 -4.97
C SER A 150 -3.96 16.55 -4.69
N PHE A 151 -3.26 15.59 -5.29
CA PHE A 151 -1.87 15.28 -4.97
C PHE A 151 -0.94 15.40 -6.18
N ASP A 152 0.27 15.87 -5.92
CA ASP A 152 1.34 15.94 -6.89
C ASP A 152 2.04 14.58 -7.06
N ALA A 153 2.04 13.76 -6.00
CA ALA A 153 2.52 12.38 -6.05
C ALA A 153 1.72 11.45 -5.14
N ALA A 154 1.56 10.21 -5.58
CA ALA A 154 1.13 9.09 -4.79
C ALA A 154 2.26 8.06 -4.68
N MET A 155 2.48 7.54 -3.50
CA MET A 155 3.45 6.48 -3.28
C MET A 155 2.83 5.34 -2.49
N VAL A 156 3.30 4.14 -2.77
CA VAL A 156 2.92 2.95 -2.01
C VAL A 156 4.14 2.02 -1.92
N GLY A 157 4.42 1.51 -0.72
CA GLY A 157 5.54 0.61 -0.51
C GLY A 157 5.16 -0.66 0.23
N PHE A 158 5.28 -1.80 -0.45
CA PHE A 158 5.00 -3.14 0.10
C PHE A 158 3.56 -3.31 0.58
N GLY A 159 2.62 -2.56 -0.03
CA GLY A 159 1.22 -2.51 0.39
C GLY A 159 0.24 -3.07 -0.63
N VAL A 160 0.45 -2.84 -1.94
CA VAL A 160 -0.56 -3.14 -2.98
C VAL A 160 -0.90 -4.63 -3.11
N ARG A 161 0.02 -5.53 -2.80
CA ARG A 161 -0.24 -6.98 -2.81
C ARG A 161 -1.29 -7.41 -1.76
N ASN A 162 -1.54 -6.56 -0.77
CA ASN A 162 -2.51 -6.82 0.31
C ASN A 162 -3.92 -6.34 -0.03
N LEU A 163 -4.08 -5.53 -1.07
CA LEU A 163 -5.39 -5.08 -1.54
C LEU A 163 -6.26 -6.27 -1.96
N THR A 164 -7.54 -6.16 -1.70
CA THR A 164 -8.50 -7.15 -2.13
C THR A 164 -8.71 -7.06 -3.64
N HIS A 165 -8.88 -5.82 -4.13
CA HIS A 165 -9.04 -5.48 -5.54
C HIS A 165 -7.92 -4.53 -5.97
N LEU A 166 -6.81 -5.11 -6.45
CA LEU A 166 -5.59 -4.38 -6.82
C LEU A 166 -5.88 -3.23 -7.80
N GLU A 167 -6.63 -3.53 -8.86
CA GLU A 167 -6.99 -2.56 -9.89
C GLU A 167 -7.76 -1.37 -9.30
N LYS A 168 -8.73 -1.64 -8.42
CA LYS A 168 -9.53 -0.59 -7.77
C LYS A 168 -8.66 0.36 -6.96
N GLY A 169 -7.73 -0.17 -6.14
CA GLY A 169 -6.80 0.68 -5.38
C GLY A 169 -5.87 1.50 -6.27
N LEU A 170 -5.38 0.93 -7.38
CA LEU A 170 -4.55 1.66 -8.33
C LEU A 170 -5.35 2.74 -9.08
N ARG A 171 -6.63 2.49 -9.42
CA ARG A 171 -7.54 3.51 -10.00
C ARG A 171 -7.80 4.66 -9.02
N GLU A 172 -7.96 4.38 -7.74
CA GLU A 172 -8.11 5.41 -6.72
C GLU A 172 -6.83 6.27 -6.58
N MET A 173 -5.65 5.64 -6.61
CA MET A 173 -4.38 6.40 -6.64
C MET A 173 -4.27 7.27 -7.90
N HIS A 174 -4.73 6.77 -9.06
CA HIS A 174 -4.80 7.57 -10.28
C HIS A 174 -5.80 8.72 -10.16
N ARG A 175 -7.00 8.48 -9.61
CA ARG A 175 -8.05 9.50 -9.44
C ARG A 175 -7.56 10.70 -8.64
N VAL A 176 -6.92 10.45 -7.51
CA VAL A 176 -6.49 11.50 -6.58
C VAL A 176 -5.24 12.27 -7.04
N LEU A 177 -4.50 11.77 -8.02
CA LEU A 177 -3.37 12.48 -8.63
C LEU A 177 -3.85 13.61 -9.54
N LYS A 178 -3.15 14.73 -9.50
CA LYS A 178 -3.28 15.83 -10.48
C LYS A 178 -2.82 15.36 -11.87
N PRO A 179 -3.27 16.01 -12.99
CA PRO A 179 -2.61 15.84 -14.28
C PRO A 179 -1.11 16.12 -14.16
N GLY A 180 -0.26 15.27 -14.73
CA GLY A 180 1.19 15.29 -14.55
C GLY A 180 1.69 14.75 -13.19
N GLY A 181 0.80 14.41 -12.28
CA GLY A 181 1.13 13.79 -10.99
C GLY A 181 1.71 12.39 -11.17
N LYS A 182 2.53 11.95 -10.23
CA LYS A 182 3.31 10.72 -10.35
C LYS A 182 2.88 9.67 -9.35
N LEU A 183 2.77 8.42 -9.81
CA LEU A 183 2.67 7.24 -8.96
C LEU A 183 4.05 6.59 -8.82
N MET A 184 4.41 6.19 -7.60
CA MET A 184 5.51 5.28 -7.31
C MET A 184 4.98 4.07 -6.51
N CYS A 185 5.15 2.88 -7.05
CA CYS A 185 4.84 1.63 -6.39
C CYS A 185 6.12 0.82 -6.19
N LEU A 186 6.53 0.63 -4.94
CA LEU A 186 7.63 -0.24 -4.52
C LEU A 186 7.04 -1.54 -3.99
N GLU A 187 7.30 -2.67 -4.65
CA GLU A 187 6.76 -3.96 -4.20
C GLU A 187 7.77 -5.09 -4.38
N PHE A 188 7.55 -6.16 -3.60
CA PHE A 188 8.32 -7.39 -3.76
C PHE A 188 7.98 -8.08 -5.08
N SER A 189 8.96 -8.80 -5.61
CA SER A 189 8.80 -9.59 -6.83
C SER A 189 9.64 -10.87 -6.77
N LYS A 190 9.49 -11.70 -7.78
CA LYS A 190 10.23 -12.96 -7.92
C LYS A 190 11.52 -12.69 -8.67
N PRO A 191 12.69 -13.07 -8.13
CA PRO A 191 13.95 -12.98 -8.87
C PRO A 191 13.85 -13.73 -10.22
N PRO A 192 14.23 -13.10 -11.35
CA PRO A 192 14.14 -13.75 -12.66
C PRO A 192 15.18 -14.86 -12.86
N ALA A 193 16.39 -14.70 -12.30
CA ALA A 193 17.48 -15.66 -12.43
C ALA A 193 17.22 -16.93 -11.60
N SER A 194 17.17 -18.10 -12.25
CA SER A 194 16.81 -19.37 -11.61
C SER A 194 17.72 -19.75 -10.44
N TRP A 195 19.04 -19.54 -10.56
CA TRP A 195 20.00 -19.85 -9.50
C TRP A 195 19.80 -18.95 -8.27
N PHE A 196 19.54 -17.65 -8.48
CA PHE A 196 19.31 -16.70 -7.40
C PHE A 196 17.94 -16.93 -6.76
N ARG A 197 16.95 -17.31 -7.57
CA ARG A 197 15.61 -17.70 -7.08
C ARG A 197 15.70 -18.88 -6.13
N LEU A 198 16.51 -19.90 -6.45
CA LEU A 198 16.71 -21.06 -5.57
C LEU A 198 17.26 -20.65 -4.20
N LEU A 199 18.26 -19.77 -4.17
CA LEU A 199 18.82 -19.23 -2.90
C LEU A 199 17.81 -18.39 -2.14
N TYR A 200 17.06 -17.55 -2.85
CA TYR A 200 16.01 -16.73 -2.25
C TYR A 200 14.87 -17.59 -1.70
N ASP A 201 14.50 -18.65 -2.41
CA ASP A 201 13.48 -19.59 -1.97
C ASP A 201 13.95 -20.36 -0.72
N LEU A 202 15.18 -20.86 -0.71
CA LEU A 202 15.75 -21.51 0.47
C LEU A 202 15.73 -20.55 1.69
N TYR A 203 16.18 -19.31 1.52
CA TYR A 203 16.11 -18.29 2.55
C TYR A 203 14.67 -18.04 3.02
N SER A 204 13.73 -17.92 2.09
CA SER A 204 12.33 -17.61 2.37
C SER A 204 11.58 -18.74 3.06
N TYR A 205 11.93 -20.01 2.75
CA TYR A 205 11.30 -21.18 3.39
C TYR A 205 11.90 -21.55 4.74
N THR A 206 13.17 -21.20 4.98
CA THR A 206 13.87 -21.63 6.20
C THR A 206 14.06 -20.51 7.20
N ILE A 207 14.68 -19.41 6.78
CA ILE A 207 15.13 -18.34 7.68
C ILE A 207 13.98 -17.37 8.02
N MET A 208 13.17 -16.97 7.02
CA MET A 208 12.08 -16.03 7.27
C MET A 208 11.05 -16.53 8.30
N PRO A 209 10.51 -17.76 8.21
CA PRO A 209 9.55 -18.26 9.19
C PRO A 209 10.17 -18.42 10.59
N LEU A 210 11.43 -18.88 10.69
CA LEU A 210 12.13 -19.01 11.96
C LEU A 210 12.33 -17.64 12.63
N ALA A 211 12.81 -16.65 11.89
CA ALA A 211 12.96 -15.27 12.36
C ALA A 211 11.60 -14.67 12.77
N GLY A 212 10.54 -14.91 11.99
CA GLY A 212 9.18 -14.52 12.31
C GLY A 212 8.70 -15.08 13.64
N ARG A 213 8.84 -16.38 13.83
CA ARG A 213 8.48 -17.07 15.08
C ARG A 213 9.23 -16.52 16.30
N LEU A 214 10.54 -16.32 16.17
CA LEU A 214 11.37 -15.83 17.26
C LEU A 214 11.08 -14.37 17.64
N CYS A 215 10.80 -13.52 16.65
CA CYS A 215 10.71 -12.08 16.88
C CYS A 215 9.28 -11.60 17.16
N THR A 216 8.25 -12.21 16.58
CA THR A 216 6.86 -11.74 16.69
C THR A 216 5.89 -12.77 17.23
N GLY A 217 6.28 -14.04 17.28
CA GLY A 217 5.39 -15.14 17.66
C GLY A 217 4.37 -15.53 16.58
N SER A 218 4.36 -14.86 15.41
CA SER A 218 3.39 -15.12 14.34
C SER A 218 4.07 -15.80 13.13
N LEU A 219 3.92 -17.11 13.04
CA LEU A 219 4.32 -17.86 11.85
C LEU A 219 3.44 -17.53 10.64
N GLU A 220 2.14 -17.35 10.88
CA GLU A 220 1.14 -17.13 9.81
C GLU A 220 1.39 -15.85 9.01
N ALA A 221 1.76 -14.74 9.66
CA ALA A 221 2.04 -13.49 8.99
C ALA A 221 3.22 -13.59 8.00
N TYR A 222 4.22 -14.43 8.31
CA TYR A 222 5.38 -14.63 7.44
C TYR A 222 5.14 -15.65 6.34
N THR A 223 4.35 -16.68 6.60
CA THR A 223 3.85 -17.58 5.55
C THR A 223 3.02 -16.78 4.54
N TYR A 224 2.13 -15.92 5.03
CA TYR A 224 1.35 -15.01 4.18
C TYR A 224 2.25 -14.07 3.35
N LEU A 225 3.27 -13.46 3.96
CA LEU A 225 4.21 -12.59 3.24
C LEU A 225 4.81 -13.31 2.03
N PHE A 226 5.33 -14.52 2.24
CA PHE A 226 5.95 -15.32 1.21
C PHE A 226 4.97 -15.74 0.11
N GLU A 227 3.79 -16.22 0.48
CA GLU A 227 2.76 -16.66 -0.46
C GLU A 227 2.21 -15.46 -1.27
N SER A 228 1.97 -14.32 -0.62
CA SER A 228 1.48 -13.11 -1.30
C SER A 228 2.45 -12.56 -2.33
N ILE A 229 3.76 -12.66 -2.11
CA ILE A 229 4.78 -12.31 -3.13
C ILE A 229 4.67 -13.23 -4.36
N ARG A 230 4.37 -14.52 -4.15
CA ARG A 230 4.29 -15.48 -5.26
C ARG A 230 3.01 -15.38 -6.09
N THR A 231 1.94 -14.95 -5.47
CA THR A 231 0.65 -14.75 -6.16
C THR A 231 0.51 -13.35 -6.78
N PHE A 232 1.41 -12.43 -6.44
CA PHE A 232 1.39 -11.06 -6.97
C PHE A 232 1.80 -11.03 -8.45
N PRO A 233 1.23 -10.13 -9.28
CA PRO A 233 1.58 -9.97 -10.69
C PRO A 233 3.07 -9.79 -10.94
N SER A 234 3.54 -10.22 -12.11
CA SER A 234 4.91 -9.92 -12.54
C SER A 234 5.12 -8.41 -12.72
N PRO A 235 6.35 -7.91 -12.71
CA PRO A 235 6.62 -6.50 -12.97
C PRO A 235 6.04 -6.01 -14.29
N GLU A 236 6.11 -6.82 -15.30
CA GLU A 236 5.58 -6.53 -16.64
C GLU A 236 4.05 -6.46 -16.62
N ALA A 237 3.38 -7.42 -15.94
CA ALA A 237 1.93 -7.44 -15.82
C ALA A 237 1.41 -6.23 -15.00
N LEU A 238 2.11 -5.84 -13.93
CA LEU A 238 1.74 -4.64 -13.18
C LEU A 238 1.94 -3.37 -13.99
N ALA A 239 3.01 -3.30 -14.81
CA ALA A 239 3.22 -2.16 -15.71
C ALA A 239 2.07 -2.03 -16.73
N SER A 240 1.68 -3.13 -17.39
CA SER A 240 0.54 -3.15 -18.31
C SER A 240 -0.77 -2.72 -17.63
N LEU A 241 -1.03 -3.20 -16.41
CA LEU A 241 -2.21 -2.78 -15.64
C LEU A 241 -2.21 -1.26 -15.35
N LEU A 242 -1.05 -0.68 -15.04
CA LEU A 242 -0.93 0.76 -14.83
C LEU A 242 -1.24 1.54 -16.13
N GLU A 243 -0.77 1.06 -17.28
CA GLU A 243 -1.09 1.65 -18.59
C GLU A 243 -2.59 1.56 -18.91
N GLU A 244 -3.23 0.41 -18.66
CA GLU A 244 -4.68 0.21 -18.82
C GLU A 244 -5.52 1.13 -17.92
N ILE A 245 -5.03 1.48 -16.73
CA ILE A 245 -5.66 2.42 -15.81
C ILE A 245 -5.59 3.87 -16.34
N GLY A 246 -4.61 4.18 -17.18
CA GLY A 246 -4.43 5.52 -17.76
C GLY A 246 -3.12 6.21 -17.34
N PHE A 247 -2.21 5.51 -16.69
CA PHE A 247 -0.87 6.04 -16.48
C PHE A 247 -0.07 6.02 -17.78
N SER A 248 0.63 7.09 -18.04
CA SER A 248 1.60 7.22 -19.13
C SER A 248 3.04 7.09 -18.61
N GLN A 249 4.00 6.96 -19.52
CA GLN A 249 5.43 6.84 -19.19
C GLN A 249 5.71 5.78 -18.13
N VAL A 250 4.97 4.67 -18.17
CA VAL A 250 5.14 3.58 -17.21
C VAL A 250 6.50 2.94 -17.39
N THR A 251 7.24 2.87 -16.29
CA THR A 251 8.55 2.20 -16.24
C THR A 251 8.66 1.36 -14.97
N HIS A 252 9.51 0.33 -15.02
CA HIS A 252 9.84 -0.41 -13.81
C HIS A 252 11.35 -0.67 -13.68
N HIS A 253 11.85 -0.64 -12.44
CA HIS A 253 13.26 -0.81 -12.09
C HIS A 253 13.44 -1.92 -11.08
N LYS A 254 14.17 -2.97 -11.45
CA LYS A 254 14.47 -4.11 -10.57
C LYS A 254 15.59 -3.75 -9.60
N LEU A 255 15.37 -4.01 -8.31
CA LEU A 255 16.35 -3.81 -7.24
C LEU A 255 16.81 -5.17 -6.71
N THR A 256 18.07 -5.30 -6.33
CA THR A 256 18.65 -6.51 -5.72
C THR A 256 18.23 -7.76 -6.48
N GLN A 257 18.65 -7.86 -7.75
CA GLN A 257 18.33 -8.99 -8.64
C GLN A 257 16.83 -9.29 -8.79
N GLY A 258 15.97 -8.27 -8.60
CA GLY A 258 14.53 -8.39 -8.76
C GLY A 258 13.76 -8.88 -7.51
N ILE A 259 14.37 -8.87 -6.32
CA ILE A 259 13.63 -9.10 -5.06
C ILE A 259 12.60 -8.00 -4.81
N ALA A 260 12.93 -6.76 -5.13
CA ALA A 260 12.02 -5.63 -5.10
C ALA A 260 12.02 -4.92 -6.45
N VAL A 261 10.90 -4.30 -6.79
CA VAL A 261 10.72 -3.57 -8.05
C VAL A 261 10.02 -2.24 -7.75
N ILE A 262 10.51 -1.17 -8.35
CA ILE A 262 9.87 0.13 -8.35
C ILE A 262 9.15 0.30 -9.69
N HIS A 263 7.85 0.54 -9.66
CA HIS A 263 7.08 1.00 -10.81
C HIS A 263 6.83 2.50 -10.68
N LEU A 264 6.92 3.19 -11.80
CA LEU A 264 6.62 4.61 -11.92
C LEU A 264 5.60 4.80 -13.03
N GLY A 265 4.68 5.73 -12.85
CA GLY A 265 3.72 6.13 -13.86
C GLY A 265 3.38 7.60 -13.68
N VAL A 266 2.98 8.27 -14.74
CA VAL A 266 2.56 9.67 -14.76
C VAL A 266 1.10 9.72 -15.18
N LYS A 267 0.26 10.44 -14.44
CA LYS A 267 -1.11 10.70 -14.86
C LYS A 267 -1.11 11.68 -16.01
N GLY A 268 -1.75 11.31 -17.13
CA GLY A 268 -1.94 12.16 -18.31
C GLY A 268 -2.77 13.41 -18.03
#